data_09b4256b323e1a801ca58e83dfc59330
#
_entry.id   09b4256b323e1a801ca58e83dfc59330
#
_cell.length_a   1.000
_cell.length_b   1.000
_cell.length_c   1.000
_cell.angle_alpha   90.00
_cell.angle_beta   90.00
_cell.angle_gamma   90.00
#
_symmetry.space_group_name_H-M   'P 1'
#
loop_
_entity.id
_entity.type
_entity.pdbx_description
1 polymer ?
#
loop_
_entity_poly.entity_id
_entity_poly.type
_entity_poly.pdbx_seq_one_letter_code
_entity_poly.pdbx_strand_id
1 'polypeptide(L)'
;AVLRSPLDRIGYGGYLKLASNWPGFIDEIQNVVGEFRQIHENMQGTKSYVAPFKVAILNCWGHQRKWMSNQVHHSIYHRETYSAEGVLECLSGMPFDVEFINFDDVRSGIPKDIGVIINVGDAYTAFSGAENWIDEKVVTAIRKFVDEGGGFIGVGEPTACQHQGRYFQLSDVMGVDR
;
A
#
# COMPACT_ATOMS: atom_id res chain seq x y z
N ALA A 1 -5.73 -8.86 -9.24
CA ALA A 1 -4.84 -9.91 -8.75
C ALA A 1 -4.48 -10.89 -9.86
N VAL A 2 -5.47 -11.54 -10.51
CA VAL A 2 -5.25 -12.58 -11.54
C VAL A 2 -4.37 -12.10 -12.70
N LEU A 3 -4.50 -10.85 -13.10
CA LEU A 3 -3.73 -10.24 -14.20
C LEU A 3 -2.28 -9.89 -13.81
N ARG A 4 -1.99 -9.75 -12.52
CA ARG A 4 -0.71 -9.23 -12.03
C ARG A 4 0.12 -10.25 -11.26
N SER A 5 -0.50 -11.30 -10.77
CA SER A 5 0.15 -12.29 -9.92
C SER A 5 -0.07 -13.70 -10.45
N PRO A 6 0.96 -14.55 -10.47
CA PRO A 6 0.83 -15.95 -10.84
C PRO A 6 0.11 -16.71 -9.72
N LEU A 7 -1.21 -16.63 -9.68
CA LEU A 7 -2.01 -17.30 -8.69
C LEU A 7 -2.34 -18.73 -9.13
N ASP A 8 -1.95 -19.70 -8.32
CA ASP A 8 -2.29 -21.11 -8.56
C ASP A 8 -3.73 -21.44 -8.13
N ARG A 9 -4.26 -20.68 -7.16
CA ARG A 9 -5.59 -20.92 -6.60
C ARG A 9 -6.27 -19.63 -6.21
N ILE A 10 -7.56 -19.56 -6.50
CA ILE A 10 -8.47 -18.53 -6.01
C ILE A 10 -9.60 -19.22 -5.30
N GLY A 11 -9.92 -18.80 -4.09
CA GLY A 11 -10.99 -19.36 -3.28
C GLY A 11 -12.02 -18.33 -2.89
N TYR A 12 -13.26 -18.76 -2.79
CA TYR A 12 -14.29 -18.00 -2.13
C TYR A 12 -14.06 -18.04 -0.61
N GLY A 13 -13.89 -16.86 0.01
CA GLY A 13 -13.75 -16.71 1.45
C GLY A 13 -15.11 -16.43 2.10
N GLY A 14 -15.76 -17.45 2.65
CA GLY A 14 -17.03 -17.28 3.32
C GLY A 14 -17.59 -18.61 3.83
N TYR A 15 -18.79 -18.56 4.40
CA TYR A 15 -19.48 -19.73 4.88
C TYR A 15 -20.19 -20.46 3.72
N LEU A 16 -19.53 -21.47 3.16
CA LEU A 16 -20.08 -22.27 2.05
C LEU A 16 -21.50 -22.82 2.34
N LYS A 17 -21.75 -23.26 3.56
CA LYS A 17 -23.07 -23.72 3.96
C LYS A 17 -24.13 -22.64 3.87
N LEU A 18 -23.78 -21.39 4.13
CA LEU A 18 -24.67 -20.25 3.96
C LEU A 18 -24.90 -19.96 2.49
N ALA A 19 -23.84 -19.93 1.70
CA ALA A 19 -23.87 -19.69 0.26
C ALA A 19 -24.72 -20.74 -0.48
N SER A 20 -24.69 -22.02 -0.05
CA SER A 20 -25.46 -23.09 -0.68
C SER A 20 -26.99 -22.92 -0.59
N ASN A 21 -27.47 -22.04 0.29
CA ASN A 21 -28.90 -21.71 0.36
C ASN A 21 -29.34 -20.72 -0.75
N TRP A 22 -28.39 -20.23 -1.54
CA TRP A 22 -28.61 -19.23 -2.59
C TRP A 22 -28.05 -19.74 -3.92
N PRO A 23 -28.80 -20.57 -4.68
CA PRO A 23 -28.32 -21.17 -5.92
C PRO A 23 -27.78 -20.14 -6.92
N GLY A 24 -28.44 -19.00 -7.11
CA GLY A 24 -27.98 -17.94 -8.01
C GLY A 24 -26.64 -17.32 -7.60
N PHE A 25 -26.28 -17.36 -6.32
CA PHE A 25 -24.96 -16.91 -5.85
C PHE A 25 -23.85 -17.91 -6.23
N ILE A 26 -24.14 -19.21 -6.20
CA ILE A 26 -23.22 -20.26 -6.64
C ILE A 26 -22.99 -20.16 -8.16
N ASP A 27 -24.04 -19.90 -8.91
CA ASP A 27 -23.94 -19.70 -10.38
C ASP A 27 -23.06 -18.49 -10.70
N GLU A 28 -23.19 -17.40 -9.94
CA GLU A 28 -22.31 -16.22 -10.10
C GLU A 28 -20.86 -16.53 -9.78
N ILE A 29 -20.57 -17.27 -8.71
CA ILE A 29 -19.21 -17.73 -8.42
C ILE A 29 -18.66 -18.56 -9.60
N GLN A 30 -19.45 -19.43 -10.19
CA GLN A 30 -19.02 -20.22 -11.35
C GLN A 30 -18.70 -19.35 -12.56
N ASN A 31 -19.50 -18.33 -12.83
CA ASN A 31 -19.26 -17.36 -13.91
C ASN A 31 -17.92 -16.64 -13.70
N VAL A 32 -17.70 -16.07 -12.51
CA VAL A 32 -16.45 -15.37 -12.15
C VAL A 32 -15.24 -16.31 -12.24
N VAL A 33 -15.38 -17.56 -11.81
CA VAL A 33 -14.31 -18.56 -11.95
C VAL A 33 -14.02 -18.86 -13.41
N GLY A 34 -15.05 -18.90 -14.25
CA GLY A 34 -14.93 -19.05 -15.70
C GLY A 34 -14.13 -17.92 -16.33
N GLU A 35 -14.45 -16.67 -15.98
CA GLU A 35 -13.72 -15.48 -16.41
C GLU A 35 -12.24 -15.52 -15.99
N PHE A 36 -11.96 -15.88 -14.76
CA PHE A 36 -10.58 -16.00 -14.27
C PHE A 36 -9.78 -17.06 -15.01
N ARG A 37 -10.39 -18.20 -15.34
CA ARG A 37 -9.75 -19.23 -16.17
C ARG A 37 -9.43 -18.71 -17.56
N GLN A 38 -10.37 -18.02 -18.20
CA GLN A 38 -10.17 -17.43 -19.51
C GLN A 38 -9.06 -16.38 -19.52
N ILE A 39 -9.01 -15.50 -18.50
CA ILE A 39 -7.92 -14.55 -18.31
C ILE A 39 -6.59 -15.29 -18.18
N HIS A 40 -6.52 -16.30 -17.32
CA HIS A 40 -5.31 -17.09 -17.13
C HIS A 40 -4.83 -17.76 -18.42
N GLU A 41 -5.72 -18.38 -19.18
CA GLU A 41 -5.40 -19.01 -20.47
C GLU A 41 -4.89 -17.99 -21.49
N ASN A 42 -5.52 -16.83 -21.59
CA ASN A 42 -5.14 -15.76 -22.52
C ASN A 42 -3.79 -15.10 -22.14
N MET A 43 -3.39 -15.19 -20.89
CA MET A 43 -2.11 -14.66 -20.43
C MET A 43 -0.93 -15.64 -20.57
N GLN A 44 -1.17 -16.89 -20.92
CA GLN A 44 -0.12 -17.87 -21.14
C GLN A 44 0.88 -17.39 -22.22
N GLY A 45 2.15 -17.31 -21.85
CA GLY A 45 3.22 -16.87 -22.74
C GLY A 45 3.29 -15.35 -23.00
N THR A 46 2.43 -14.55 -22.36
CA THR A 46 2.50 -13.08 -22.42
C THR A 46 3.40 -12.53 -21.31
N LYS A 47 3.91 -11.32 -21.52
CA LYS A 47 4.57 -10.51 -20.46
C LYS A 47 3.78 -9.23 -20.27
N SER A 48 3.47 -8.92 -19.03
CA SER A 48 2.88 -7.63 -18.69
C SER A 48 3.86 -6.50 -19.00
N TYR A 49 3.37 -5.44 -19.63
CA TYR A 49 4.14 -4.20 -19.70
C TYR A 49 4.16 -3.54 -18.31
N VAL A 50 5.35 -3.21 -17.85
CA VAL A 50 5.54 -2.51 -16.56
C VAL A 50 6.44 -1.30 -16.84
N ALA A 51 6.14 -0.19 -16.21
CA ALA A 51 7.01 0.98 -16.23
C ALA A 51 8.40 0.63 -15.67
N PRO A 52 9.46 1.31 -16.10
CA PRO A 52 10.85 1.00 -15.72
C PRO A 52 11.21 1.45 -14.30
N PHE A 53 10.20 1.68 -13.46
CA PHE A 53 10.36 2.05 -12.04
C PHE A 53 9.24 1.42 -11.21
N LYS A 54 9.50 1.29 -9.91
CA LYS A 54 8.52 0.85 -8.93
C LYS A 54 7.94 2.02 -8.15
N VAL A 55 6.74 1.85 -7.67
CA VAL A 55 6.12 2.72 -6.67
C VAL A 55 6.18 2.02 -5.31
N ALA A 56 6.79 2.65 -4.34
CA ALA A 56 6.88 2.11 -2.99
C ALA A 56 5.85 2.74 -2.05
N ILE A 57 5.17 1.93 -1.27
CA ILE A 57 4.35 2.37 -0.14
C ILE A 57 5.20 2.24 1.13
N LEU A 58 5.48 3.37 1.77
CA LEU A 58 6.24 3.42 3.00
C LEU A 58 5.31 3.32 4.20
N ASN A 59 5.50 2.30 5.02
CA ASN A 59 4.73 2.08 6.23
C ASN A 59 5.58 1.48 7.36
N CYS A 60 4.95 1.30 8.52
CA CYS A 60 5.58 0.73 9.71
C CYS A 60 4.90 -0.59 10.12
N TRP A 61 5.13 -1.67 9.39
CA TRP A 61 4.44 -2.95 9.55
C TRP A 61 4.41 -3.49 10.98
N GLY A 62 5.51 -3.42 11.71
CA GLY A 62 5.59 -3.90 13.09
C GLY A 62 4.66 -3.15 14.04
N HIS A 63 4.62 -1.83 13.94
CA HIS A 63 3.74 -0.98 14.73
C HIS A 63 2.28 -1.08 14.27
N GLN A 64 2.05 -1.26 12.98
CA GLN A 64 0.73 -1.48 12.43
C GLN A 64 0.06 -2.70 13.05
N ARG A 65 0.79 -3.82 13.16
CA ARG A 65 0.27 -5.03 13.79
C ARG A 65 -0.08 -4.80 15.27
N LYS A 66 0.77 -4.12 16.02
CA LYS A 66 0.52 -3.77 17.42
C LYS A 66 -0.71 -2.87 17.55
N TRP A 67 -0.83 -1.88 16.69
CA TRP A 67 -1.93 -0.95 16.66
C TRP A 67 -3.26 -1.64 16.31
N MET A 68 -3.26 -2.51 15.29
CA MET A 68 -4.44 -3.27 14.87
C MET A 68 -4.87 -4.36 15.86
N SER A 69 -3.98 -4.85 16.70
CA SER A 69 -4.28 -5.96 17.63
C SER A 69 -5.32 -5.63 18.70
N ASN A 70 -5.54 -4.36 18.98
CA ASN A 70 -6.51 -3.87 19.95
C ASN A 70 -7.86 -3.50 19.32
N GLN A 71 -8.02 -3.72 18.03
CA GLN A 71 -9.22 -3.35 17.30
C GLN A 71 -10.19 -4.51 17.20
N VAL A 72 -11.48 -4.17 17.15
CA VAL A 72 -12.54 -5.14 16.99
C VAL A 72 -12.36 -5.89 15.66
N HIS A 73 -12.57 -7.16 15.71
CA HIS A 73 -12.65 -8.02 14.54
C HIS A 73 -13.55 -7.39 13.47
N HIS A 74 -13.11 -7.33 12.22
CA HIS A 74 -13.76 -6.60 11.13
C HIS A 74 -13.65 -5.07 11.19
N SER A 75 -12.47 -4.57 11.41
CA SER A 75 -12.15 -3.13 11.47
C SER A 75 -12.44 -2.32 10.17
N ILE A 76 -13.30 -2.79 9.32
CA ILE A 76 -13.73 -2.16 8.06
C ILE A 76 -14.31 -0.74 8.24
N TYR A 77 -14.63 -0.36 9.45
CA TYR A 77 -15.11 0.98 9.79
C TYR A 77 -14.05 1.88 10.42
N HIS A 78 -12.79 1.45 10.45
CA HIS A 78 -11.72 2.28 10.98
C HIS A 78 -11.30 3.31 9.96
N ARG A 79 -11.64 4.53 10.26
CA ARG A 79 -11.35 5.69 9.44
C ARG A 79 -9.85 5.80 9.10
N GLU A 80 -9.00 5.38 10.02
CA GLU A 80 -7.55 5.42 9.90
C GLU A 80 -6.99 4.52 8.79
N THR A 81 -7.75 3.52 8.33
CA THR A 81 -7.34 2.63 7.23
C THR A 81 -7.74 3.14 5.86
N TYR A 82 -8.72 4.04 5.78
CA TYR A 82 -9.33 4.44 4.50
C TYR A 82 -8.35 5.05 3.52
N SER A 83 -7.43 5.89 4.00
CA SER A 83 -6.43 6.50 3.13
C SER A 83 -5.50 5.44 2.53
N ALA A 84 -5.08 4.46 3.32
CA ALA A 84 -4.20 3.37 2.86
C ALA A 84 -4.92 2.45 1.87
N GLU A 85 -6.15 2.06 2.17
CA GLU A 85 -6.99 1.25 1.29
C GLU A 85 -7.27 1.97 -0.03
N GLY A 86 -7.63 3.26 0.02
CA GLY A 86 -7.86 4.09 -1.15
C GLY A 86 -6.63 4.23 -2.05
N VAL A 87 -5.44 4.38 -1.48
CA VAL A 87 -4.19 4.40 -2.25
C VAL A 87 -3.95 3.05 -2.93
N LEU A 88 -4.13 1.93 -2.22
CA LEU A 88 -3.98 0.59 -2.82
C LEU A 88 -4.97 0.36 -3.96
N GLU A 89 -6.21 0.80 -3.80
CA GLU A 89 -7.23 0.71 -4.84
C GLU A 89 -6.87 1.56 -6.06
N CYS A 90 -6.44 2.80 -5.86
CA CYS A 90 -5.98 3.68 -6.94
C CYS A 90 -4.78 3.12 -7.71
N LEU A 91 -3.86 2.42 -7.03
CA LEU A 91 -2.70 1.80 -7.65
C LEU A 91 -3.03 0.48 -8.37
N SER A 92 -4.18 -0.11 -8.06
CA SER A 92 -4.61 -1.36 -8.67
C SER A 92 -4.81 -1.20 -10.18
N GLY A 93 -4.21 -2.09 -10.96
CA GLY A 93 -4.29 -2.06 -12.43
C GLY A 93 -3.37 -1.05 -13.12
N MET A 94 -2.65 -0.21 -12.39
CA MET A 94 -1.65 0.70 -12.97
C MET A 94 -0.47 -0.06 -13.57
N PRO A 95 0.17 0.44 -14.66
CA PRO A 95 1.23 -0.27 -15.36
C PRO A 95 2.61 -0.10 -14.70
N PHE A 96 2.70 -0.23 -13.39
CA PHE A 96 3.95 -0.23 -12.64
C PHE A 96 3.85 -1.22 -11.46
N ASP A 97 5.00 -1.69 -11.00
CA ASP A 97 5.06 -2.55 -9.82
C ASP A 97 4.94 -1.75 -8.54
N VAL A 98 4.17 -2.27 -7.59
CA VAL A 98 4.00 -1.69 -6.25
C VAL A 98 4.77 -2.55 -5.26
N GLU A 99 5.61 -1.91 -4.46
CA GLU A 99 6.39 -2.55 -3.42
C GLU A 99 6.09 -1.89 -2.06
N PHE A 100 6.11 -2.67 -0.99
CA PHE A 100 6.01 -2.14 0.35
C PHE A 100 7.40 -2.07 0.96
N ILE A 101 7.76 -0.89 1.44
CA ILE A 101 9.01 -0.66 2.16
C ILE A 101 8.72 -0.17 3.58
N ASN A 102 9.63 -0.42 4.48
CA ASN A 102 9.56 0.08 5.84
C ASN A 102 10.66 1.11 6.13
N PHE A 103 10.65 1.67 7.32
CA PHE A 103 11.61 2.69 7.72
C PHE A 103 13.04 2.15 7.89
N ASP A 104 13.22 0.85 8.12
CA ASP A 104 14.55 0.25 8.18
C ASP A 104 15.14 0.10 6.76
N ASP A 105 14.30 -0.14 5.77
CA ASP A 105 14.72 -0.11 4.36
C ASP A 105 15.20 1.30 3.99
N VAL A 106 14.46 2.33 4.38
CA VAL A 106 14.87 3.73 4.15
C VAL A 106 16.21 4.05 4.84
N ARG A 107 16.41 3.59 6.09
CA ARG A 107 17.67 3.78 6.83
C ARG A 107 18.86 3.07 6.17
N SER A 108 18.60 1.94 5.56
CA SER A 108 19.59 1.09 4.92
C SER A 108 19.94 1.54 3.51
N GLY A 109 19.06 2.30 2.89
CA GLY A 109 19.17 2.84 1.54
C GLY A 109 17.99 2.45 0.66
N ILE A 110 17.33 3.45 0.08
CA ILE A 110 16.18 3.25 -0.81
C ILE A 110 16.64 2.49 -2.06
N PRO A 111 15.97 1.40 -2.46
CA PRO A 111 16.31 0.68 -3.67
C PRO A 111 16.26 1.57 -4.92
N LYS A 112 17.22 1.38 -5.82
CA LYS A 112 17.41 2.27 -6.99
C LYS A 112 16.31 2.17 -8.05
N ASP A 113 15.55 1.10 -8.03
CA ASP A 113 14.43 0.85 -8.94
C ASP A 113 13.11 1.49 -8.45
N ILE A 114 13.11 2.06 -7.24
CA ILE A 114 11.99 2.86 -6.75
C ILE A 114 12.08 4.26 -7.35
N GLY A 115 11.05 4.65 -8.10
CA GLY A 115 10.92 5.99 -8.66
C GLY A 115 10.00 6.91 -7.83
N VAL A 116 9.07 6.33 -7.09
CA VAL A 116 8.11 7.10 -6.27
C VAL A 116 7.92 6.41 -4.92
N ILE A 117 7.91 7.21 -3.86
CA ILE A 117 7.53 6.77 -2.51
C ILE A 117 6.21 7.43 -2.14
N ILE A 118 5.25 6.64 -1.67
CA ILE A 118 3.98 7.11 -1.11
C ILE A 118 3.98 6.87 0.39
N ASN A 119 3.78 7.93 1.17
CA ASN A 119 3.51 7.83 2.59
C ASN A 119 2.04 8.24 2.84
N VAL A 120 1.29 7.36 3.48
CA VAL A 120 -0.16 7.48 3.57
C VAL A 120 -0.65 7.18 4.98
N GLY A 121 -1.68 7.88 5.40
CA GLY A 121 -2.40 7.60 6.65
C GLY A 121 -2.47 8.81 7.59
N ASP A 122 -3.20 8.62 8.68
CA ASP A 122 -3.35 9.62 9.70
C ASP A 122 -2.09 9.73 10.58
N ALA A 123 -1.89 10.88 11.19
CA ALA A 123 -0.76 11.13 12.10
C ALA A 123 -0.70 10.08 13.21
N TYR A 124 0.52 9.76 13.62
CA TYR A 124 0.80 8.82 14.72
C TYR A 124 0.29 7.39 14.51
N THR A 125 -0.13 7.03 13.31
CA THR A 125 -0.49 5.66 12.96
C THR A 125 0.70 4.89 12.39
N ALA A 126 0.59 3.58 12.40
CA ALA A 126 1.58 2.72 11.76
C ALA A 126 1.58 2.84 10.23
N PHE A 127 0.54 3.37 9.64
CA PHE A 127 0.46 3.64 8.21
C PHE A 127 1.37 4.81 7.82
N SER A 128 1.26 5.96 8.50
CA SER A 128 2.09 7.14 8.24
C SER A 128 3.50 7.04 8.81
N GLY A 129 3.73 6.21 9.84
CA GLY A 129 5.05 5.95 10.39
C GLY A 129 5.32 6.47 11.81
N ALA A 130 4.43 7.30 12.37
CA ALA A 130 4.53 7.82 13.74
C ALA A 130 5.94 8.39 14.06
N GLU A 131 6.54 7.95 15.19
CA GLU A 131 7.84 8.44 15.68
C GLU A 131 9.03 8.11 14.77
N ASN A 132 8.87 7.27 13.73
CA ASN A 132 9.96 7.06 12.78
C ASN A 132 10.38 8.34 12.07
N TRP A 133 9.50 9.33 11.99
CA TRP A 133 9.79 10.63 11.38
C TRP A 133 10.64 11.56 12.26
N ILE A 134 10.91 11.20 13.52
CA ILE A 134 11.87 11.91 14.40
C ILE A 134 13.32 11.58 14.00
N ASP A 135 13.52 10.45 13.33
CA ASP A 135 14.85 9.99 12.93
C ASP A 135 15.37 10.80 11.73
N GLU A 136 16.38 11.62 11.99
CA GLU A 136 17.02 12.46 10.94
C GLU A 136 17.58 11.63 9.78
N LYS A 137 17.96 10.37 10.00
CA LYS A 137 18.44 9.50 8.91
C LYS A 137 17.32 9.23 7.91
N VAL A 138 16.10 8.99 8.40
CA VAL A 138 14.93 8.77 7.55
C VAL A 138 14.61 10.03 6.75
N VAL A 139 14.51 11.16 7.43
CA VAL A 139 14.18 12.45 6.81
C VAL A 139 15.22 12.84 5.77
N THR A 140 16.51 12.68 6.10
CA THR A 140 17.62 12.97 5.18
C THR A 140 17.63 12.03 3.98
N ALA A 141 17.34 10.74 4.18
CA ALA A 141 17.32 9.78 3.08
C ALA A 141 16.20 10.09 2.08
N ILE A 142 15.00 10.44 2.56
CA ILE A 142 13.89 10.83 1.68
C ILE A 142 14.20 12.16 0.96
N ARG A 143 14.74 13.17 1.63
CA ARG A 143 15.15 14.42 0.98
C ARG A 143 16.15 14.16 -0.14
N LYS A 144 17.18 13.37 0.15
CA LYS A 144 18.16 12.99 -0.86
C LYS A 144 17.54 12.25 -2.04
N PHE A 145 16.62 11.33 -1.77
CA PHE A 145 15.90 10.60 -2.82
C PHE A 145 15.14 11.56 -3.75
N VAL A 146 14.46 12.56 -3.19
CA VAL A 146 13.74 13.57 -3.98
C VAL A 146 14.70 14.50 -4.73
N ASP A 147 15.79 14.93 -4.11
CA ASP A 147 16.83 15.73 -4.74
C ASP A 147 17.50 15.02 -5.94
N GLU A 148 17.59 13.70 -5.88
CA GLU A 148 18.10 12.85 -6.96
C GLU A 148 17.05 12.54 -8.05
N GLY A 149 15.85 13.12 -7.95
CA GLY A 149 14.78 13.01 -8.96
C GLY A 149 13.68 12.02 -8.62
N GLY A 150 13.67 11.43 -7.43
CA GLY A 150 12.59 10.60 -6.94
C GLY A 150 11.33 11.40 -6.63
N GLY A 151 10.16 10.77 -6.76
CA GLY A 151 8.87 11.36 -6.38
C GLY A 151 8.49 11.03 -4.94
N PHE A 152 7.94 11.98 -4.20
CA PHE A 152 7.34 11.73 -2.89
C PHE A 152 5.89 12.21 -2.87
N ILE A 153 4.97 11.31 -2.56
CA ILE A 153 3.52 11.59 -2.48
C ILE A 153 3.05 11.38 -1.05
N GLY A 154 2.44 12.39 -0.48
CA GLY A 154 1.80 12.31 0.82
C GLY A 154 0.27 12.26 0.70
N VAL A 155 -0.38 11.38 1.46
CA VAL A 155 -1.84 11.24 1.51
C VAL A 155 -2.32 11.20 2.96
N GLY A 156 -3.28 12.03 3.29
CA GLY A 156 -3.75 12.19 4.66
C GLY A 156 -2.85 13.14 5.47
N GLU A 157 -2.23 12.65 6.51
CA GLU A 157 -1.25 13.36 7.32
C GLU A 157 0.15 12.70 7.21
N PRO A 158 0.75 12.69 6.02
CA PRO A 158 2.04 12.05 5.78
C PRO A 158 3.14 12.74 6.57
N THR A 159 4.11 11.99 7.03
CA THR A 159 5.27 12.50 7.79
C THR A 159 4.93 13.22 9.11
N ALA A 160 3.67 13.16 9.54
CA ALA A 160 3.20 13.88 10.70
C ALA A 160 3.71 13.26 12.01
N CYS A 161 4.54 14.02 12.70
CA CYS A 161 5.01 13.75 14.05
C CYS A 161 5.53 15.04 14.66
N GLN A 162 4.91 15.52 15.75
CA GLN A 162 5.33 16.76 16.38
C GLN A 162 6.75 16.64 16.91
N HIS A 163 7.70 17.30 16.27
CA HIS A 163 9.10 17.30 16.67
C HIS A 163 9.79 18.62 16.30
N GLN A 164 10.56 19.19 17.19
CA GLN A 164 11.34 20.42 17.01
C GLN A 164 10.55 21.59 16.38
N GLY A 165 9.29 21.75 16.79
CA GLY A 165 8.43 22.83 16.29
C GLY A 165 7.78 22.56 14.92
N ARG A 166 8.04 21.43 14.31
CA ARG A 166 7.42 21.00 13.05
C ARG A 166 6.40 19.89 13.28
N TYR A 167 5.32 19.94 12.52
CA TYR A 167 4.33 18.86 12.48
C TYR A 167 4.60 17.89 11.33
N PHE A 168 4.69 18.37 10.09
CA PHE A 168 5.13 17.58 8.95
C PHE A 168 6.66 17.62 8.82
N GLN A 169 7.32 16.50 9.02
CA GLN A 169 8.79 16.46 9.04
C GLN A 169 9.44 16.67 7.66
N LEU A 170 8.66 16.53 6.59
CA LEU A 170 9.04 16.82 5.21
C LEU A 170 8.21 17.96 4.59
N SER A 171 7.81 18.97 5.40
CA SER A 171 7.06 20.14 4.93
C SER A 171 7.77 20.88 3.79
N ASP A 172 9.09 20.93 3.82
CA ASP A 172 9.93 21.52 2.79
C ASP A 172 9.90 20.75 1.46
N VAL A 173 9.78 19.42 1.50
CA VAL A 173 9.66 18.57 0.31
C VAL A 173 8.26 18.64 -0.30
N MET A 174 7.25 18.63 0.56
CA MET A 174 5.85 18.60 0.14
C MET A 174 5.28 20.00 -0.15
N GLY A 175 5.94 21.08 0.29
CA GLY A 175 5.46 22.44 0.16
C GLY A 175 4.23 22.75 1.01
N VAL A 176 3.96 21.95 2.04
CA VAL A 176 2.82 22.12 2.96
C VAL A 176 3.31 22.10 4.39
N ASP A 177 2.83 23.06 5.17
CA ASP A 177 2.98 23.08 6.63
C ASP A 177 1.60 23.26 7.28
N ARG A 178 1.51 23.03 8.59
CA ARG A 178 0.24 23.07 9.33
C ARG A 178 -0.04 24.45 9.89
#